data_c85ed07b5b908a52343fe3b1a62aed06
#
_entry.id   c85ed07b5b908a52343fe3b1a62aed06
#
_cell.length_a   1.000
_cell.length_b   1.000
_cell.length_c   1.000
_cell.angle_alpha   90.00
_cell.angle_beta   90.00
_cell.angle_gamma   90.00
#
_symmetry.space_group_name_H-M   'P 1'
#
loop_
_entity.id
_entity.type
_entity.pdbx_description
1 polymer ?
#
loop_
_entity_poly.entity_id
_entity_poly.type
_entity_poly.pdbx_seq_one_letter_code
_entity_poly.pdbx_strand_id
1 'polypeptide(L)'
;MALREFTYRGYTNAQLLGMPMDEFIKLLPSRQRRTLLRGLTPEQRALFERIRKAKTAATKGKKLVIRTHCRDMIILPEMVGLNISVHNGKEFVQVDILPEMIGKYLGEYAITCGKVMHGAPGLKATRSSMFIPLK
;
A
#
# COMPACT_ATOMS: atom_id res chain seq x y z
N MET A 1 10.53 29.06 3.74
CA MET A 1 9.83 28.23 4.74
C MET A 1 10.54 26.90 4.82
N ALA A 2 11.06 26.50 5.99
CA ALA A 2 11.66 25.17 6.15
C ALA A 2 10.55 24.12 6.03
N LEU A 3 10.69 23.20 5.09
CA LEU A 3 9.79 22.05 4.95
C LEU A 3 9.87 21.25 6.26
N ARG A 4 8.75 21.13 6.95
CA ARG A 4 8.66 20.35 8.19
C ARG A 4 8.92 18.89 7.85
N GLU A 5 10.03 18.36 8.35
CA GLU A 5 10.37 16.96 8.17
C GLU A 5 9.31 16.07 8.85
N PHE A 6 8.84 15.05 8.14
CA PHE A 6 7.83 14.15 8.68
C PHE A 6 8.41 13.31 9.82
N THR A 7 7.71 13.28 10.95
CA THR A 7 8.05 12.45 12.10
C THR A 7 6.90 11.50 12.42
N TYR A 8 7.21 10.22 12.58
CA TYR A 8 6.24 9.21 13.02
C TYR A 8 6.32 9.05 14.53
N ARG A 9 5.28 9.48 15.25
CA ARG A 9 5.21 9.47 16.71
C ARG A 9 6.44 10.10 17.41
N GLY A 10 6.96 11.17 16.82
CA GLY A 10 8.11 11.92 17.33
C GLY A 10 9.48 11.40 16.86
N TYR A 11 9.53 10.29 16.10
CA TYR A 11 10.76 9.73 15.54
C TYR A 11 10.92 10.07 14.08
N THR A 12 12.12 10.47 13.67
CA THR A 12 12.48 10.66 12.27
C THR A 12 12.67 9.31 11.57
N ASN A 13 12.60 9.29 10.24
CA ASN A 13 12.78 8.04 9.47
C ASN A 13 14.15 7.38 9.74
N ALA A 14 15.21 8.17 9.93
CA ALA A 14 16.53 7.67 10.27
C ALA A 14 16.56 6.95 11.64
N GLN A 15 15.88 7.51 12.63
CA GLN A 15 15.74 6.90 13.96
C GLN A 15 14.92 5.61 13.89
N LEU A 16 13.84 5.57 13.10
CA LEU A 16 13.03 4.37 12.92
C LEU A 16 13.80 3.23 12.23
N LEU A 17 14.71 3.55 11.30
CA LEU A 17 15.56 2.55 10.65
C LEU A 17 16.59 1.94 11.58
N GLY A 18 17.09 2.72 12.56
CA GLY A 18 18.05 2.25 13.56
C GLY A 18 17.40 1.53 14.76
N MET A 19 16.08 1.60 14.90
CA MET A 19 15.34 1.04 16.02
C MET A 19 15.12 -0.47 15.85
N PRO A 20 15.26 -1.28 16.91
CA PRO A 20 14.91 -2.69 16.86
C PRO A 20 13.41 -2.87 16.58
N MET A 21 13.06 -3.96 15.87
CA MET A 21 11.68 -4.23 15.43
C MET A 21 10.68 -4.28 16.60
N ASP A 22 11.09 -4.81 17.75
CA ASP A 22 10.23 -4.93 18.93
C ASP A 22 9.80 -3.58 19.50
N GLU A 23 10.67 -2.58 19.45
CA GLU A 23 10.34 -1.21 19.85
C GLU A 23 9.47 -0.51 18.81
N PHE A 24 9.79 -0.70 17.54
CA PHE A 24 8.96 -0.18 16.45
C PHE A 24 7.53 -0.72 16.52
N ILE A 25 7.34 -2.00 16.81
CA ILE A 25 6.02 -2.62 16.96
C ILE A 25 5.21 -1.93 18.06
N LYS A 26 5.82 -1.48 19.16
CA LYS A 26 5.12 -0.77 20.24
C LYS A 26 4.56 0.59 19.78
N LEU A 27 5.19 1.24 18.81
CA LEU A 27 4.75 2.51 18.26
C LEU A 27 3.54 2.39 17.31
N LEU A 28 3.28 1.19 16.78
CA LEU A 28 2.20 0.95 15.85
C LEU A 28 0.81 0.95 16.52
N PRO A 29 -0.26 1.26 15.77
CA PRO A 29 -1.64 1.07 16.21
C PRO A 29 -1.89 -0.40 16.60
N SER A 30 -2.93 -0.64 17.40
CA SER A 30 -3.21 -1.95 18.01
C SER A 30 -3.36 -3.09 16.99
N ARG A 31 -4.02 -2.84 15.85
CA ARG A 31 -4.24 -3.85 14.83
C ARG A 31 -2.93 -4.28 14.15
N GLN A 32 -2.13 -3.31 13.71
CA GLN A 32 -0.83 -3.56 13.07
C GLN A 32 0.14 -4.22 14.05
N ARG A 33 0.17 -3.74 15.29
CA ARG A 33 0.96 -4.34 16.38
C ARG A 33 0.61 -5.82 16.55
N ARG A 34 -0.68 -6.14 16.67
CA ARG A 34 -1.13 -7.53 16.83
C ARG A 34 -0.73 -8.39 15.62
N THR A 35 -0.86 -7.85 14.40
CA THR A 35 -0.48 -8.57 13.18
C THR A 35 1.00 -8.93 13.18
N LEU A 36 1.89 -7.99 13.50
CA LEU A 36 3.33 -8.24 13.54
C LEU A 36 3.75 -9.16 14.68
N LEU A 37 3.12 -9.07 15.85
CA LEU A 37 3.38 -9.97 16.99
C LEU A 37 3.00 -11.43 16.68
N ARG A 38 1.98 -11.66 15.86
CA ARG A 38 1.61 -13.02 15.39
C ARG A 38 2.57 -13.59 14.36
N GLY A 39 3.46 -12.76 13.83
CA GLY A 39 4.42 -13.11 12.79
C GLY A 39 3.92 -12.92 11.37
N LEU A 40 4.86 -12.90 10.45
CA LEU A 40 4.57 -12.72 9.02
C LEU A 40 4.11 -14.05 8.39
N THR A 41 3.12 -13.95 7.49
CA THR A 41 2.71 -15.08 6.65
C THR A 41 3.83 -15.49 5.68
N PRO A 42 3.80 -16.71 5.10
CA PRO A 42 4.80 -17.14 4.13
C PRO A 42 4.92 -16.18 2.93
N GLU A 43 3.79 -15.67 2.45
CA GLU A 43 3.75 -14.72 1.33
C GLU A 43 4.37 -13.37 1.69
N GLN A 44 4.08 -12.87 2.89
CA GLN A 44 4.69 -11.64 3.41
C GLN A 44 6.20 -11.79 3.62
N ARG A 45 6.67 -12.95 4.09
CA ARG A 45 8.11 -13.24 4.21
C ARG A 45 8.80 -13.22 2.85
N ALA A 46 8.22 -13.89 1.86
CA ALA A 46 8.74 -13.89 0.50
C ALA A 46 8.78 -12.48 -0.11
N LEU A 47 7.76 -11.66 0.14
CA LEU A 47 7.74 -10.25 -0.26
C LEU A 47 8.86 -9.47 0.44
N PHE A 48 9.03 -9.64 1.73
CA PHE A 48 10.04 -8.95 2.52
C PHE A 48 11.47 -9.26 2.04
N GLU A 49 11.76 -10.51 1.70
CA GLU A 49 13.04 -10.88 1.09
C GLU A 49 13.27 -10.21 -0.28
N ARG A 50 12.21 -10.13 -1.12
CA ARG A 50 12.29 -9.41 -2.41
C ARG A 50 12.57 -7.92 -2.18
N ILE A 51 11.96 -7.30 -1.18
CA ILE A 51 12.18 -5.90 -0.80
C ILE A 51 13.65 -5.69 -0.37
N ARG A 52 14.20 -6.55 0.47
CA ARG A 52 15.61 -6.50 0.87
C ARG A 52 16.57 -6.63 -0.33
N LYS A 53 16.30 -7.59 -1.22
CA LYS A 53 17.07 -7.76 -2.46
C LYS A 53 16.98 -6.52 -3.36
N ALA A 54 15.77 -5.92 -3.50
CA ALA A 54 15.59 -4.71 -4.29
C ALA A 54 16.32 -3.51 -3.69
N LYS A 55 16.32 -3.36 -2.37
CA LYS A 55 17.08 -2.31 -1.68
C LYS A 55 18.58 -2.44 -1.92
N THR A 56 19.11 -3.65 -1.80
CA THR A 56 20.53 -3.94 -2.10
C THR A 56 20.85 -3.72 -3.60
N ALA A 57 19.92 -4.00 -4.50
CA ALA A 57 20.10 -3.74 -5.92
C ALA A 57 20.02 -2.23 -6.23
N ALA A 58 19.17 -1.48 -5.54
CA ALA A 58 19.02 -0.04 -5.67
C ALA A 58 20.34 0.69 -5.29
N THR A 59 21.04 0.22 -4.24
CA THR A 59 22.38 0.75 -3.89
C THR A 59 23.43 0.51 -4.99
N LYS A 60 23.22 -0.49 -5.86
CA LYS A 60 24.05 -0.82 -7.03
C LYS A 60 23.53 -0.16 -8.33
N GLY A 61 22.60 0.79 -8.23
CA GLY A 61 22.04 1.51 -9.38
C GLY A 61 21.00 0.72 -10.21
N LYS A 62 20.60 -0.48 -9.79
CA LYS A 62 19.60 -1.30 -10.49
C LYS A 62 18.22 -1.11 -9.87
N LYS A 63 17.26 -0.57 -10.62
CA LYS A 63 15.86 -0.47 -10.19
C LYS A 63 15.15 -1.80 -10.46
N LEU A 64 14.78 -2.52 -9.41
CA LEU A 64 13.96 -3.73 -9.51
C LEU A 64 12.49 -3.36 -9.28
N VAL A 65 11.63 -3.81 -10.18
CA VAL A 65 10.18 -3.66 -10.03
C VAL A 65 9.66 -4.80 -9.14
N ILE A 66 9.07 -4.42 -8.00
CA ILE A 66 8.48 -5.37 -7.06
C ILE A 66 6.97 -5.41 -7.33
N ARG A 67 6.44 -6.56 -7.75
CA ARG A 67 5.01 -6.80 -7.91
C ARG A 67 4.50 -7.72 -6.81
N THR A 68 3.36 -7.40 -6.21
CA THR A 68 2.81 -8.18 -5.11
C THR A 68 1.28 -8.18 -5.09
N HIS A 69 0.71 -9.30 -4.63
CA HIS A 69 -0.68 -9.43 -4.24
C HIS A 69 -0.88 -9.28 -2.72
N CYS A 70 0.19 -9.23 -1.93
CA CYS A 70 0.13 -9.07 -0.47
C CYS A 70 -0.33 -7.65 -0.10
N ARG A 71 -1.63 -7.47 -0.05
CA ARG A 71 -2.26 -6.19 0.30
C ARG A 71 -2.24 -5.94 1.81
N ASP A 72 -2.15 -7.00 2.59
CA ASP A 72 -2.14 -7.04 4.05
C ASP A 72 -0.74 -6.82 4.67
N MET A 73 0.27 -6.58 3.82
CA MET A 73 1.61 -6.24 4.30
C MET A 73 1.63 -4.83 4.88
N ILE A 74 2.18 -4.71 6.09
CA ILE A 74 2.37 -3.42 6.79
C ILE A 74 3.62 -2.75 6.24
N ILE A 75 3.53 -1.47 5.98
CA ILE A 75 4.66 -0.67 5.48
C ILE A 75 5.62 -0.42 6.63
N LEU A 76 6.83 -0.95 6.49
CA LEU A 76 7.93 -0.81 7.43
C LEU A 76 8.87 0.34 7.02
N PRO A 77 9.63 0.93 7.96
CA PRO A 77 10.59 1.99 7.63
C PRO A 77 11.62 1.58 6.57
N GLU A 78 11.98 0.29 6.51
CA GLU A 78 12.89 -0.25 5.50
C GLU A 78 12.38 -0.12 4.04
N MET A 79 11.07 0.04 3.86
CA MET A 79 10.44 0.12 2.53
C MET A 79 10.42 1.52 1.96
N VAL A 80 10.68 2.55 2.76
CA VAL A 80 10.63 3.96 2.34
C VAL A 80 11.61 4.20 1.18
N GLY A 81 11.13 4.91 0.17
CA GLY A 81 11.89 5.24 -1.05
C GLY A 81 11.88 4.14 -2.11
N LEU A 82 11.20 3.00 -1.89
CA LEU A 82 11.01 1.97 -2.91
C LEU A 82 9.69 2.17 -3.65
N ASN A 83 9.65 1.71 -4.91
CA ASN A 83 8.43 1.62 -5.69
C ASN A 83 7.93 0.17 -5.67
N ILE A 84 6.70 -0.02 -5.19
CA ILE A 84 6.06 -1.33 -5.08
C ILE A 84 4.76 -1.32 -5.88
N SER A 85 4.61 -2.27 -6.80
CA SER A 85 3.38 -2.44 -7.58
C SER A 85 2.45 -3.41 -6.87
N VAL A 86 1.33 -2.89 -6.35
CA VAL A 86 0.33 -3.64 -5.60
C VAL A 86 -0.87 -3.95 -6.48
N HIS A 87 -1.33 -5.19 -6.47
CA HIS A 87 -2.48 -5.61 -7.26
C HIS A 87 -3.80 -5.07 -6.67
N ASN A 88 -4.65 -4.48 -7.54
CA ASN A 88 -5.95 -3.92 -7.16
C ASN A 88 -7.15 -4.80 -7.53
N GLY A 89 -6.89 -6.04 -7.96
CA GLY A 89 -7.90 -6.97 -8.50
C GLY A 89 -7.93 -7.01 -10.03
N LYS A 90 -7.53 -5.95 -10.72
CA LYS A 90 -7.49 -5.85 -12.18
C LYS A 90 -6.07 -5.67 -12.71
N GLU A 91 -5.32 -4.78 -12.12
CA GLU A 91 -3.99 -4.37 -12.56
C GLU A 91 -3.05 -4.12 -11.38
N PHE A 92 -1.77 -3.92 -11.66
CA PHE A 92 -0.77 -3.57 -10.67
C PHE A 92 -0.61 -2.04 -10.61
N VAL A 93 -1.03 -1.44 -9.50
CA VAL A 93 -0.87 -0.01 -9.22
C VAL A 93 0.50 0.23 -8.63
N GLN A 94 1.26 1.14 -9.22
CA GLN A 94 2.56 1.56 -8.69
C GLN A 94 2.36 2.50 -7.51
N VAL A 95 3.02 2.19 -6.40
CA VAL A 95 2.97 2.96 -5.16
C VAL A 95 4.40 3.31 -4.76
N ASP A 96 4.71 4.59 -4.75
CA ASP A 96 5.96 5.12 -4.20
C ASP A 96 5.82 5.24 -2.69
N ILE A 97 6.64 4.52 -1.96
CA ILE A 97 6.54 4.47 -0.50
C ILE A 97 7.16 5.72 0.12
N LEU A 98 6.30 6.58 0.65
CA LEU A 98 6.66 7.79 1.38
C LEU A 98 6.77 7.52 2.90
N PRO A 99 7.51 8.35 3.66
CA PRO A 99 7.61 8.21 5.10
C PRO A 99 6.24 8.28 5.82
N GLU A 100 5.28 9.03 5.27
CA GLU A 100 3.91 9.19 5.80
C GLU A 100 3.08 7.91 5.75
N MET A 101 3.51 6.93 4.96
CA MET A 101 2.83 5.65 4.78
C MET A 101 3.23 4.60 5.83
N ILE A 102 4.24 4.88 6.64
CA ILE A 102 4.73 3.94 7.67
C ILE A 102 3.60 3.53 8.61
N GLY A 103 3.49 2.23 8.86
CA GLY A 103 2.49 1.65 9.75
C GLY A 103 1.11 1.43 9.14
N LYS A 104 0.89 1.79 7.86
CA LYS A 104 -0.32 1.49 7.11
C LYS A 104 -0.15 0.21 6.29
N TYR A 105 -1.25 -0.30 5.73
CA TYR A 105 -1.21 -1.48 4.85
C TYR A 105 -0.97 -1.07 3.40
N LEU A 106 -0.25 -1.90 2.64
CA LEU A 106 -0.04 -1.68 1.20
C LEU A 106 -1.37 -1.58 0.43
N GLY A 107 -2.38 -2.35 0.86
CA GLY A 107 -3.69 -2.36 0.24
C GLY A 107 -4.46 -1.04 0.34
N GLU A 108 -4.13 -0.17 1.27
CA GLU A 108 -4.75 1.15 1.41
C GLU A 108 -4.42 2.08 0.23
N TYR A 109 -3.29 1.84 -0.43
CA TYR A 109 -2.80 2.65 -1.57
C TYR A 109 -3.13 2.07 -2.95
N ALA A 110 -3.75 0.90 -2.99
CA ALA A 110 -4.23 0.27 -4.22
C ALA A 110 -5.73 -0.01 -4.11
N ILE A 111 -6.56 0.98 -4.45
CA ILE A 111 -8.01 0.93 -4.29
C ILE A 111 -8.61 -0.13 -5.22
N THR A 112 -9.43 -1.02 -4.67
CA THR A 112 -10.14 -2.08 -5.40
C THR A 112 -11.54 -1.67 -5.85
N CYS A 113 -12.20 -0.76 -5.10
CA CYS A 113 -13.54 -0.28 -5.40
C CYS A 113 -13.47 1.11 -6.02
N GLY A 114 -13.93 1.24 -7.26
CA GLY A 114 -14.10 2.53 -7.92
C GLY A 114 -15.42 3.19 -7.55
N LYS A 115 -15.51 4.51 -7.75
CA LYS A 115 -16.78 5.23 -7.65
C LYS A 115 -17.73 4.71 -8.71
N VAL A 116 -18.92 4.28 -8.30
CA VAL A 116 -19.97 3.85 -9.23
C VAL A 116 -20.51 5.06 -9.98
N MET A 117 -20.47 5.00 -11.30
CA MET A 117 -21.14 5.96 -12.17
C MET A 117 -22.40 5.28 -12.72
N HIS A 118 -23.53 5.62 -12.13
CA HIS A 118 -24.82 5.18 -12.68
C HIS A 118 -25.16 6.01 -13.91
N GLY A 119 -25.58 5.33 -15.01
CA GLY A 119 -26.20 6.02 -16.13
C GLY A 119 -27.56 6.59 -15.72
N ALA A 120 -27.96 7.73 -16.29
CA ALA A 120 -29.32 8.21 -16.15
C ALA A 120 -30.27 7.18 -16.77
N PRO A 121 -31.41 6.85 -16.12
CA PRO A 121 -32.43 6.00 -16.74
C PRO A 121 -32.94 6.70 -18.02
N GLY A 122 -32.72 6.08 -19.17
CA GLY A 122 -33.10 6.59 -20.48
C GLY A 122 -33.74 5.50 -21.30
N LEU A 123 -34.15 5.84 -22.51
CA LEU A 123 -34.63 4.89 -23.50
C LEU A 123 -33.62 3.76 -23.70
N LYS A 124 -34.05 2.50 -23.49
CA LYS A 124 -33.23 1.28 -23.51
C LYS A 124 -32.35 1.05 -22.26
N ALA A 125 -32.32 1.93 -21.25
CA ALA A 125 -31.58 1.73 -20.03
C ALA A 125 -32.28 0.77 -19.04
N THR A 126 -33.62 0.73 -19.08
CA THR A 126 -34.43 -0.19 -18.27
C THR A 126 -35.35 -0.99 -19.19
N ARG A 127 -35.79 -2.18 -18.75
CA ARG A 127 -36.74 -3.00 -19.52
C ARG A 127 -38.05 -2.30 -19.84
N SER A 128 -38.55 -1.46 -18.95
CA SER A 128 -39.76 -0.67 -19.12
C SER A 128 -39.61 0.43 -20.20
N SER A 129 -38.41 1.00 -20.33
CA SER A 129 -38.15 2.04 -21.34
C SER A 129 -38.08 1.52 -22.77
N MET A 130 -37.95 0.20 -22.97
CA MET A 130 -37.98 -0.42 -24.29
C MET A 130 -39.39 -0.36 -24.95
N PHE A 131 -40.43 -0.23 -24.15
CA PHE A 131 -41.84 -0.30 -24.61
C PHE A 131 -42.54 1.05 -24.55
N ILE A 132 -41.82 2.13 -24.32
CA ILE A 132 -42.41 3.48 -24.33
C ILE A 132 -42.64 3.89 -25.79
N PRO A 133 -43.90 4.13 -26.22
CA PRO A 133 -44.18 4.62 -27.56
C PRO A 133 -43.62 6.02 -27.71
N LEU A 134 -42.75 6.19 -28.68
CA LEU A 134 -42.26 7.52 -29.09
C LEU A 134 -43.37 8.21 -29.84
N LYS A 135 -43.89 9.32 -29.29
CA LYS A 135 -44.77 10.23 -30.01
C LYS A 135 -43.97 11.17 -30.91
#